data_02b48267c3f45c1b321433ceabd9b46f
#
_entry.id   02b48267c3f45c1b321433ceabd9b46f
#
_cell.length_a   1.000
_cell.length_b   1.000
_cell.length_c   1.000
_cell.angle_alpha   90.00
_cell.angle_beta   90.00
_cell.angle_gamma   90.00
#
_symmetry.space_group_name_H-M   'P 1'
#
loop_
_entity.id
_entity.type
_entity.pdbx_description
1 polymer ?
#
loop_
_entity_poly.entity_id
_entity_poly.type
_entity_poly.pdbx_seq_one_letter_code
_entity_poly.pdbx_strand_id
1 'polypeptide(L)'
;EIPLRLVGSEMCIRDRPEGLVRCDEYGNPVNSTDDRSEEETQKSSDFNGTGTDCTNIDCGVAVTVHTSCNPFISTTQVVPKCLTLGMGCRKDKDARGIAEAAQKVLDRSEFHKEAFEQIASIDLKKEEKGILSLSQDWQIPFVTYTEEELKQVPGEFTPSPFVKKITGVDNVCERSAVLASGNGRLLQRKTGENGVTTAVAAREWRIHFE
;
A
#
# COMPACT_ATOMS: atom_id res chain seq x y z
N GLU A 1 5.76 28.73 -7.44
CA GLU A 1 6.00 27.49 -6.67
C GLU A 1 4.94 26.47 -7.05
N ILE A 2 5.34 25.23 -7.32
CA ILE A 2 4.41 24.15 -7.65
C ILE A 2 4.01 23.49 -6.31
N PRO A 3 2.72 23.52 -5.93
CA PRO A 3 2.30 22.87 -4.68
C PRO A 3 2.43 21.37 -4.79
N LEU A 4 3.00 20.76 -3.74
CA LEU A 4 3.14 19.31 -3.60
C LEU A 4 2.04 18.77 -2.69
N ARG A 5 1.26 17.80 -3.18
CA ARG A 5 0.28 17.08 -2.38
C ARG A 5 0.71 15.65 -2.12
N LEU A 6 0.54 15.25 -0.88
CA LEU A 6 0.81 13.89 -0.42
C LEU A 6 -0.52 13.17 -0.18
N VAL A 7 -0.75 12.12 -0.92
CA VAL A 7 -1.99 11.33 -0.87
C VAL A 7 -1.67 9.92 -0.43
N GLY A 8 -2.41 9.44 0.56
CA GLY A 8 -2.28 8.10 1.11
C GLY A 8 -1.99 8.10 2.60
N SER A 9 -2.37 7.02 3.24
CA SER A 9 -2.35 6.82 4.68
C SER A 9 -1.04 7.21 5.36
N GLU A 10 -1.16 8.02 6.37
CA GLU A 10 -0.18 8.29 7.43
C GLU A 10 1.28 8.44 6.98
N MET A 11 1.60 9.56 6.37
CA MET A 11 2.97 9.99 6.21
C MET A 11 3.37 10.94 7.34
N CYS A 12 4.37 10.55 8.12
CA CYS A 12 5.04 11.48 9.01
C CYS A 12 5.86 12.46 8.18
N ILE A 13 5.39 13.69 8.06
CA ILE A 13 6.16 14.79 7.50
C ILE A 13 6.82 15.50 8.67
N ARG A 14 8.13 15.38 8.79
CA ARG A 14 8.86 15.94 9.92
C ARG A 14 9.12 17.44 9.77
N ASP A 15 9.38 17.89 8.56
CA ASP A 15 9.57 19.31 8.24
C ASP A 15 8.73 19.66 7.02
N ARG A 16 7.65 20.41 7.25
CA ARG A 16 6.65 20.72 6.23
C ARG A 16 6.99 22.01 5.50
N PRO A 17 7.42 21.98 4.23
CA PRO A 17 7.56 23.19 3.45
C PRO A 17 6.20 23.86 3.24
N GLU A 18 6.20 25.19 3.13
CA GLU A 18 4.98 25.94 2.79
C GLU A 18 4.38 25.41 1.47
N GLY A 19 3.07 25.24 1.44
CA GLY A 19 2.35 24.72 0.26
C GLY A 19 2.16 23.21 0.22
N LEU A 20 2.66 22.45 1.21
CA LEU A 20 2.40 21.01 1.27
C LEU A 20 1.06 20.74 1.96
N VAL A 21 0.18 20.01 1.31
CA VAL A 21 -1.12 19.60 1.84
C VAL A 21 -1.21 18.08 1.90
N ARG A 22 -1.54 17.54 3.08
CA ARG A 22 -1.87 16.11 3.21
C ARG A 22 -3.29 15.87 2.70
N CYS A 23 -3.48 14.85 1.88
CA CYS A 23 -4.78 14.48 1.38
C CYS A 23 -5.10 13.01 1.70
N ASP A 24 -6.39 12.68 1.77
CA ASP A 24 -6.86 11.30 1.82
C ASP A 24 -6.63 10.57 0.49
N GLU A 25 -7.02 9.32 0.42
CA GLU A 25 -6.91 8.48 -0.76
C GLU A 25 -7.69 9.01 -1.98
N TYR A 26 -8.67 9.89 -1.75
CA TYR A 26 -9.48 10.55 -2.78
C TYR A 26 -8.96 11.93 -3.19
N GLY A 27 -7.84 12.39 -2.60
CA GLY A 27 -7.27 13.69 -2.88
C GLY A 27 -7.86 14.86 -2.09
N ASN A 28 -8.75 14.60 -1.11
CA ASN A 28 -9.30 15.64 -0.25
C ASN A 28 -8.29 16.03 0.83
N PRO A 29 -8.14 17.32 1.17
CA PRO A 29 -7.23 17.76 2.22
C PRO A 29 -7.66 17.23 3.58
N VAL A 30 -6.73 16.58 4.30
CA VAL A 30 -6.96 16.07 5.66
C VAL A 30 -6.34 17.02 6.68
N ASN A 31 -7.15 17.59 7.54
CA ASN A 31 -6.66 18.41 8.67
C ASN A 31 -6.06 17.48 9.72
N SER A 32 -4.76 17.58 9.95
CA SER A 32 -4.06 16.85 11.01
C SER A 32 -4.40 17.46 12.39
N THR A 33 -5.52 17.03 13.01
CA THR A 33 -5.85 17.41 14.39
C THR A 33 -5.43 16.37 15.43
N ASP A 34 -4.83 15.23 15.03
CA ASP A 34 -4.62 14.08 15.94
C ASP A 34 -3.15 13.75 16.27
N ASP A 35 -2.19 14.68 16.10
CA ASP A 35 -0.82 14.46 16.59
C ASP A 35 -0.30 15.66 17.36
N ARG A 36 -0.96 15.98 18.48
CA ARG A 36 -0.35 16.80 19.52
C ARG A 36 -0.44 16.07 20.85
N SER A 37 0.69 15.47 21.24
CA SER A 37 1.01 15.26 22.63
C SER A 37 0.80 16.62 23.37
N GLU A 38 0.04 16.57 24.45
CA GLU A 38 -0.22 17.67 25.36
C GLU A 38 1.10 18.22 25.92
N GLU A 39 1.65 19.26 25.32
CA GLU A 39 2.56 20.22 25.95
C GLU A 39 2.89 21.30 24.91
N GLU A 40 2.08 22.34 24.92
CA GLU A 40 2.43 23.75 24.70
C GLU A 40 1.15 24.56 24.45
N THR A 41 0.53 24.92 25.58
CA THR A 41 -0.51 25.93 25.62
C THR A 41 0.14 27.31 25.49
N GLN A 42 -0.47 28.15 24.64
CA GLN A 42 -0.30 29.59 24.47
C GLN A 42 0.74 30.04 23.43
N LYS A 43 0.23 30.28 22.24
CA LYS A 43 0.22 31.55 21.46
C LYS A 43 0.03 31.27 19.99
N SER A 44 -1.14 31.54 19.51
CA SER A 44 -1.46 32.45 18.38
C SER A 44 -2.86 32.18 17.88
N SER A 45 -3.80 32.93 18.43
CA SER A 45 -4.99 33.35 17.72
C SER A 45 -4.49 34.21 16.55
N ASP A 46 -4.64 33.73 15.33
CA ASP A 46 -4.79 34.45 14.08
C ASP A 46 -4.31 33.56 12.92
N PHE A 47 -4.93 32.40 12.78
CA PHE A 47 -4.97 31.74 11.49
C PHE A 47 -6.46 31.59 11.10
N ASN A 48 -7.04 32.67 10.60
CA ASN A 48 -8.17 32.59 9.70
C ASN A 48 -7.67 31.90 8.44
N GLY A 49 -7.47 30.59 8.53
CA GLY A 49 -7.26 29.73 7.38
C GLY A 49 -8.57 29.66 6.61
N THR A 50 -8.77 30.62 5.72
CA THR A 50 -9.56 30.39 4.53
C THR A 50 -9.01 29.11 3.94
N GLY A 51 -9.78 28.01 4.07
CA GLY A 51 -9.46 26.76 3.39
C GLY A 51 -9.15 27.14 1.96
N THR A 52 -7.89 26.99 1.58
CA THR A 52 -7.48 27.23 0.19
C THR A 52 -8.26 26.20 -0.59
N ASP A 53 -9.27 26.67 -1.29
CA ASP A 53 -10.07 25.87 -2.20
C ASP A 53 -9.08 25.35 -3.25
N CYS A 54 -8.69 24.08 -3.06
CA CYS A 54 -7.65 23.45 -3.87
C CYS A 54 -8.13 23.20 -5.31
N THR A 55 -9.39 23.53 -5.59
CA THR A 55 -10.00 23.37 -6.90
C THR A 55 -9.48 24.38 -7.94
N ASN A 56 -8.69 25.37 -7.51
CA ASN A 56 -8.21 26.46 -8.37
C ASN A 56 -6.69 26.44 -8.61
N ILE A 57 -6.01 25.32 -8.32
CA ILE A 57 -4.59 25.16 -8.63
C ILE A 57 -4.46 24.44 -9.97
N ASP A 58 -3.93 25.14 -10.98
CA ASP A 58 -3.86 24.65 -12.36
C ASP A 58 -2.93 23.45 -12.53
N CYS A 59 -1.83 23.36 -11.78
CA CYS A 59 -0.89 22.26 -11.87
C CYS A 59 -0.21 21.96 -10.53
N GLY A 60 0.18 20.68 -10.34
CA GLY A 60 0.88 20.24 -9.12
C GLY A 60 1.41 18.82 -9.19
N VAL A 61 2.07 18.40 -8.11
CA VAL A 61 2.63 17.06 -7.97
C VAL A 61 1.88 16.31 -6.87
N ALA A 62 1.40 15.11 -7.17
CA ALA A 62 0.83 14.17 -6.23
C ALA A 62 1.77 13.01 -6.00
N VAL A 63 2.12 12.72 -4.73
CA VAL A 63 2.86 11.49 -4.39
C VAL A 63 1.83 10.46 -3.92
N THR A 64 1.60 9.43 -4.72
CA THR A 64 0.48 8.51 -4.54
C THR A 64 0.78 7.12 -5.09
N VAL A 65 0.12 6.12 -4.53
CA VAL A 65 0.08 4.75 -5.06
C VAL A 65 -1.16 4.49 -5.93
N HIS A 66 -2.10 5.45 -6.00
CA HIS A 66 -3.37 5.32 -6.71
C HIS A 66 -3.38 6.06 -8.03
N THR A 67 -3.86 5.38 -9.08
CA THR A 67 -3.96 5.94 -10.45
C THR A 67 -5.00 7.05 -10.57
N SER A 68 -6.06 6.99 -9.75
CA SER A 68 -7.16 7.97 -9.77
C SER A 68 -6.85 9.26 -9.03
N CYS A 69 -5.74 9.34 -8.31
CA CYS A 69 -5.40 10.52 -7.52
C CYS A 69 -4.86 11.66 -8.40
N ASN A 70 -5.75 12.54 -8.82
CA ASN A 70 -5.44 13.72 -9.63
C ASN A 70 -6.01 14.99 -8.99
N PRO A 71 -5.39 15.50 -7.91
CA PRO A 71 -5.91 16.62 -7.13
C PRO A 71 -5.79 17.99 -7.81
N PHE A 72 -5.15 18.07 -8.96
CA PHE A 72 -4.96 19.30 -9.73
C PHE A 72 -5.54 19.15 -11.14
N ILE A 73 -5.81 20.24 -11.83
CA ILE A 73 -6.23 20.25 -13.25
C ILE A 73 -5.15 19.53 -14.10
N SER A 74 -3.87 19.83 -13.83
CA SER A 74 -2.74 19.11 -14.38
C SER A 74 -1.93 18.49 -13.24
N THR A 75 -2.04 17.17 -13.05
CA THR A 75 -1.36 16.45 -11.98
C THR A 75 -0.18 15.65 -12.52
N THR A 76 1.02 15.88 -11.96
CA THR A 76 2.15 14.97 -12.13
C THR A 76 2.15 13.99 -10.96
N GLN A 77 2.02 12.69 -11.22
CA GLN A 77 2.05 11.67 -10.19
C GLN A 77 3.49 11.17 -9.98
N VAL A 78 3.92 11.14 -8.73
CA VAL A 78 5.15 10.48 -8.28
C VAL A 78 4.75 9.22 -7.52
N VAL A 79 5.14 8.05 -8.03
CA VAL A 79 4.70 6.76 -7.50
C VAL A 79 5.80 6.15 -6.63
N PRO A 80 5.63 6.09 -5.29
CA PRO A 80 6.59 5.46 -4.40
C PRO A 80 6.51 3.93 -4.52
N LYS A 81 7.65 3.25 -4.58
CA LYS A 81 7.73 1.79 -4.46
C LYS A 81 7.64 1.39 -2.98
N CYS A 82 6.45 1.05 -2.53
CA CYS A 82 6.19 0.74 -1.12
C CYS A 82 5.14 -0.35 -0.90
N LEU A 83 4.56 -0.89 -1.98
CA LEU A 83 3.52 -1.91 -1.88
C LEU A 83 4.10 -3.32 -2.00
N THR A 84 3.60 -4.23 -1.18
CA THR A 84 3.87 -5.66 -1.25
C THR A 84 2.59 -6.42 -1.59
N LEU A 85 2.65 -7.24 -2.64
CA LEU A 85 1.57 -8.15 -3.02
C LEU A 85 1.76 -9.49 -2.29
N GLY A 86 0.96 -9.76 -1.29
CA GLY A 86 0.88 -11.08 -0.67
C GLY A 86 0.00 -12.01 -1.49
N MET A 87 0.49 -13.20 -1.80
CA MET A 87 -0.19 -14.12 -2.67
C MET A 87 -0.23 -15.55 -2.12
N GLY A 88 -1.39 -16.20 -2.27
CA GLY A 88 -1.57 -17.62 -2.05
C GLY A 88 -2.32 -18.24 -3.20
N CYS A 89 -2.00 -19.47 -3.58
CA CYS A 89 -2.71 -20.16 -4.64
C CYS A 89 -2.79 -21.67 -4.40
N ARG A 90 -3.66 -22.35 -5.13
CA ARG A 90 -3.63 -23.81 -5.23
C ARG A 90 -2.34 -24.24 -5.89
N LYS A 91 -1.89 -25.47 -5.59
CA LYS A 91 -0.71 -26.06 -6.22
C LYS A 91 -0.88 -26.11 -7.74
N ASP A 92 0.19 -25.82 -8.46
CA ASP A 92 0.26 -25.86 -9.95
C ASP A 92 -0.79 -24.95 -10.60
N LYS A 93 -1.08 -23.78 -9.99
CA LYS A 93 -1.96 -22.79 -10.60
C LYS A 93 -1.33 -22.22 -11.86
N ASP A 94 -2.11 -22.13 -12.94
CA ASP A 94 -1.65 -21.59 -14.22
C ASP A 94 -1.23 -20.12 -14.10
N ALA A 95 -0.21 -19.73 -14.87
CA ALA A 95 0.35 -18.37 -14.83
C ALA A 95 -0.69 -17.31 -15.20
N ARG A 96 -1.60 -17.63 -16.13
CA ARG A 96 -2.67 -16.73 -16.54
C ARG A 96 -3.62 -16.41 -15.38
N GLY A 97 -4.06 -17.42 -14.63
CA GLY A 97 -4.93 -17.20 -13.47
C GLY A 97 -4.27 -16.41 -12.34
N ILE A 98 -2.95 -16.56 -12.17
CA ILE A 98 -2.14 -15.75 -11.25
C ILE A 98 -2.09 -14.28 -11.73
N ALA A 99 -1.79 -14.05 -13.00
CA ALA A 99 -1.73 -12.71 -13.60
C ALA A 99 -3.10 -12.01 -13.57
N GLU A 100 -4.19 -12.72 -13.87
CA GLU A 100 -5.56 -12.18 -13.77
C GLU A 100 -5.92 -11.77 -12.35
N ALA A 101 -5.50 -12.56 -11.34
CA ALA A 101 -5.73 -12.21 -9.94
C ALA A 101 -4.94 -10.95 -9.51
N ALA A 102 -3.70 -10.83 -9.98
CA ALA A 102 -2.88 -9.63 -9.73
C ALA A 102 -3.45 -8.39 -10.44
N GLN A 103 -3.91 -8.52 -11.69
CA GLN A 103 -4.56 -7.43 -12.42
C GLN A 103 -5.81 -6.93 -11.70
N LYS A 104 -6.63 -7.83 -11.17
CA LYS A 104 -7.82 -7.45 -10.39
C LYS A 104 -7.50 -6.70 -9.09
N VAL A 105 -6.33 -6.92 -8.51
CA VAL A 105 -5.85 -6.09 -7.38
C VAL A 105 -5.62 -4.66 -7.85
N LEU A 106 -4.94 -4.48 -8.99
CA LEU A 106 -4.70 -3.16 -9.56
C LEU A 106 -6.02 -2.44 -9.88
N ASP A 107 -6.94 -3.14 -10.54
CA ASP A 107 -8.22 -2.56 -11.00
C ASP A 107 -9.14 -2.17 -9.82
N ARG A 108 -9.23 -3.02 -8.79
CA ARG A 108 -10.12 -2.78 -7.63
C ARG A 108 -9.68 -1.64 -6.75
N SER A 109 -8.38 -1.54 -6.54
CA SER A 109 -7.80 -0.56 -5.60
C SER A 109 -7.16 0.60 -6.35
N GLU A 110 -7.27 0.59 -7.68
CA GLU A 110 -6.70 1.62 -8.56
C GLU A 110 -5.22 1.88 -8.26
N PHE A 111 -4.47 0.80 -7.92
CA PHE A 111 -3.06 0.90 -7.65
C PHE A 111 -2.23 1.01 -8.92
N HIS A 112 -1.21 1.84 -8.87
CA HIS A 112 -0.12 1.79 -9.85
C HIS A 112 0.65 0.47 -9.71
N LYS A 113 0.88 -0.22 -10.82
CA LYS A 113 1.73 -1.41 -10.85
C LYS A 113 3.16 -1.10 -10.36
N GLU A 114 3.65 0.07 -10.70
CA GLU A 114 4.98 0.59 -10.36
C GLU A 114 5.16 0.83 -8.85
N ALA A 115 4.05 0.93 -8.09
CA ALA A 115 4.09 1.06 -6.64
C ALA A 115 4.50 -0.24 -5.92
N PHE A 116 4.40 -1.38 -6.61
CA PHE A 116 4.78 -2.67 -6.04
C PHE A 116 6.30 -2.87 -6.08
N GLU A 117 6.86 -3.21 -4.93
CA GLU A 117 8.29 -3.49 -4.77
C GLU A 117 8.60 -4.99 -4.73
N GLN A 118 7.64 -5.83 -4.35
CA GLN A 118 7.83 -7.29 -4.24
C GLN A 118 6.52 -8.08 -4.18
N ILE A 119 6.61 -9.38 -4.44
CA ILE A 119 5.56 -10.37 -4.20
C ILE A 119 5.99 -11.24 -3.02
N ALA A 120 5.07 -11.60 -2.13
CA ALA A 120 5.34 -12.39 -0.94
C ALA A 120 4.40 -13.60 -0.82
N SER A 121 4.92 -14.73 -0.32
CA SER A 121 4.14 -15.94 -0.05
C SER A 121 4.78 -16.80 1.05
N ILE A 122 4.26 -18.01 1.24
CA ILE A 122 4.84 -19.05 2.09
C ILE A 122 5.86 -19.90 1.30
N ASP A 123 6.87 -20.45 1.96
CA ASP A 123 7.93 -21.28 1.36
C ASP A 123 7.42 -22.47 0.54
N LEU A 124 6.27 -23.02 0.90
CA LEU A 124 5.59 -24.05 0.11
C LEU A 124 5.30 -23.61 -1.34
N LYS A 125 5.39 -22.30 -1.63
CA LYS A 125 5.10 -21.69 -2.93
C LYS A 125 6.34 -21.16 -3.67
N LYS A 126 7.54 -21.34 -3.11
CA LYS A 126 8.78 -20.80 -3.69
C LYS A 126 9.06 -21.25 -5.12
N GLU A 127 8.57 -22.43 -5.50
CA GLU A 127 8.75 -23.00 -6.85
C GLU A 127 7.47 -22.93 -7.70
N GLU A 128 6.47 -22.17 -7.28
CA GLU A 128 5.21 -22.04 -8.00
C GLU A 128 5.40 -21.23 -9.28
N LYS A 129 5.41 -21.91 -10.43
CA LYS A 129 5.74 -21.33 -11.74
C LYS A 129 4.88 -20.11 -12.09
N GLY A 130 3.61 -20.12 -11.71
CA GLY A 130 2.72 -18.98 -11.98
C GLY A 130 3.12 -17.71 -11.23
N ILE A 131 3.56 -17.82 -9.96
CA ILE A 131 4.02 -16.66 -9.18
C ILE A 131 5.40 -16.21 -9.69
N LEU A 132 6.29 -17.14 -10.03
CA LEU A 132 7.59 -16.81 -10.62
C LEU A 132 7.44 -16.08 -11.95
N SER A 133 6.50 -16.50 -12.80
CA SER A 133 6.19 -15.79 -14.05
C SER A 133 5.71 -14.37 -13.78
N LEU A 134 4.79 -14.16 -12.83
CA LEU A 134 4.31 -12.84 -12.45
C LEU A 134 5.46 -11.94 -11.93
N SER A 135 6.36 -12.49 -11.11
CA SER A 135 7.54 -11.78 -10.61
C SER A 135 8.43 -11.29 -11.76
N GLN A 136 8.66 -12.13 -12.77
CA GLN A 136 9.41 -11.76 -13.97
C GLN A 136 8.69 -10.69 -14.80
N ASP A 137 7.38 -10.85 -15.02
CA ASP A 137 6.56 -9.90 -15.80
C ASP A 137 6.46 -8.52 -15.14
N TRP A 138 6.45 -8.50 -13.82
CA TRP A 138 6.41 -7.24 -13.05
C TRP A 138 7.81 -6.69 -12.75
N GLN A 139 8.85 -7.47 -13.00
CA GLN A 139 10.26 -7.13 -12.71
C GLN A 139 10.49 -6.77 -11.23
N ILE A 140 9.82 -7.49 -10.33
CA ILE A 140 9.95 -7.34 -8.89
C ILE A 140 10.28 -8.70 -8.24
N PRO A 141 11.02 -8.73 -7.11
CA PRO A 141 11.39 -9.97 -6.44
C PRO A 141 10.18 -10.73 -5.89
N PHE A 142 10.28 -12.04 -5.90
CA PHE A 142 9.40 -12.94 -5.17
C PHE A 142 10.11 -13.45 -3.93
N VAL A 143 9.57 -13.16 -2.75
CA VAL A 143 10.09 -13.54 -1.45
C VAL A 143 9.16 -14.53 -0.76
N THR A 144 9.73 -15.45 -0.01
CA THR A 144 8.93 -16.44 0.73
C THR A 144 9.38 -16.53 2.18
N TYR A 145 8.45 -16.96 3.02
CA TYR A 145 8.63 -17.07 4.47
C TYR A 145 8.19 -18.43 4.98
N THR A 146 8.79 -18.88 6.05
CA THR A 146 8.41 -20.11 6.74
C THR A 146 7.04 -19.96 7.43
N GLU A 147 6.45 -21.10 7.78
CA GLU A 147 5.24 -21.16 8.59
C GLU A 147 5.41 -20.44 9.93
N GLU A 148 6.57 -20.64 10.58
CA GLU A 148 6.91 -20.07 11.87
C GLU A 148 6.99 -18.53 11.81
N GLU A 149 7.65 -17.99 10.79
CA GLU A 149 7.74 -16.54 10.58
C GLU A 149 6.36 -15.93 10.37
N LEU A 150 5.53 -16.55 9.53
CA LEU A 150 4.18 -16.05 9.27
C LEU A 150 3.27 -16.09 10.50
N LYS A 151 3.44 -17.08 11.41
CA LYS A 151 2.68 -17.15 12.65
C LYS A 151 3.01 -16.02 13.62
N GLN A 152 4.26 -15.54 13.60
CA GLN A 152 4.72 -14.48 14.49
C GLN A 152 4.27 -13.07 14.06
N VAL A 153 3.74 -12.91 12.85
CA VAL A 153 3.28 -11.61 12.36
C VAL A 153 2.13 -11.11 13.23
N PRO A 154 2.29 -9.94 13.89
CA PRO A 154 1.26 -9.37 14.73
C PRO A 154 0.09 -8.83 13.90
N GLY A 155 -1.11 -8.85 14.47
CA GLY A 155 -2.31 -8.28 13.85
C GLY A 155 -3.46 -9.26 13.71
N GLU A 156 -4.59 -8.74 13.26
CA GLU A 156 -5.79 -9.51 12.98
C GLU A 156 -5.91 -9.79 11.48
N PHE A 157 -5.97 -11.07 11.12
CA PHE A 157 -6.01 -11.53 9.73
C PHE A 157 -7.28 -12.32 9.45
N THR A 158 -7.70 -12.34 8.20
CA THR A 158 -8.89 -13.06 7.75
C THR A 158 -8.66 -14.58 7.84
N PRO A 159 -9.29 -15.32 8.77
CA PRO A 159 -9.00 -16.71 8.97
C PRO A 159 -9.45 -17.60 7.82
N SER A 160 -8.70 -18.67 7.57
CA SER A 160 -9.06 -19.71 6.60
C SER A 160 -8.75 -21.10 7.17
N PRO A 161 -9.75 -21.83 7.64
CA PRO A 161 -9.55 -23.18 8.20
C PRO A 161 -8.92 -24.15 7.19
N PHE A 162 -9.25 -24.01 5.92
CA PHE A 162 -8.67 -24.83 4.85
C PHE A 162 -7.15 -24.55 4.67
N VAL A 163 -6.76 -23.29 4.63
CA VAL A 163 -5.35 -22.89 4.52
C VAL A 163 -4.58 -23.34 5.74
N LYS A 164 -5.13 -23.16 6.95
CA LYS A 164 -4.53 -23.59 8.20
C LYS A 164 -4.22 -25.09 8.23
N LYS A 165 -5.13 -25.93 7.69
CA LYS A 165 -4.93 -27.39 7.63
C LYS A 165 -3.76 -27.79 6.73
N ILE A 166 -3.47 -27.02 5.67
CA ILE A 166 -2.43 -27.36 4.67
C ILE A 166 -1.09 -26.69 5.00
N THR A 167 -1.13 -25.45 5.44
CA THR A 167 0.08 -24.61 5.62
C THR A 167 0.44 -24.35 7.06
N GLY A 168 -0.38 -24.81 8.03
CA GLY A 168 -0.22 -24.50 9.46
C GLY A 168 -0.57 -23.06 9.84
N VAL A 169 -0.77 -22.17 8.86
CA VAL A 169 -1.08 -20.75 9.03
C VAL A 169 -2.51 -20.48 8.57
N ASP A 170 -3.27 -19.72 9.33
CA ASP A 170 -4.67 -19.39 9.00
C ASP A 170 -4.84 -18.43 7.82
N ASN A 171 -3.79 -17.65 7.51
CA ASN A 171 -3.78 -16.72 6.38
C ASN A 171 -2.35 -16.54 5.84
N VAL A 172 -2.12 -16.92 4.59
CA VAL A 172 -0.81 -16.76 3.95
C VAL A 172 -0.66 -15.38 3.33
N CYS A 173 -1.62 -14.95 2.49
CA CYS A 173 -1.45 -13.73 1.68
C CYS A 173 -1.36 -12.45 2.52
N GLU A 174 -2.21 -12.27 3.55
CA GLU A 174 -2.14 -11.07 4.39
C GLU A 174 -0.87 -11.06 5.25
N ARG A 175 -0.55 -12.19 5.90
CA ARG A 175 0.64 -12.30 6.75
C ARG A 175 1.93 -12.11 5.98
N SER A 176 2.05 -12.73 4.79
CA SER A 176 3.24 -12.55 3.96
C SER A 176 3.37 -11.12 3.42
N ALA A 177 2.26 -10.47 3.06
CA ALA A 177 2.28 -9.07 2.65
C ALA A 177 2.77 -8.15 3.78
N VAL A 178 2.21 -8.33 4.98
CA VAL A 178 2.58 -7.52 6.15
C VAL A 178 4.04 -7.77 6.56
N LEU A 179 4.47 -9.03 6.61
CA LEU A 179 5.85 -9.36 6.99
C LEU A 179 6.86 -8.77 5.98
N ALA A 180 6.62 -8.97 4.70
CA ALA A 180 7.50 -8.49 3.64
C ALA A 180 7.55 -6.96 3.55
N SER A 181 6.46 -6.27 3.90
CA SER A 181 6.44 -4.80 4.00
C SER A 181 7.10 -4.25 5.27
N GLY A 182 7.81 -5.09 6.05
CA GLY A 182 8.42 -4.68 7.32
C GLY A 182 7.42 -4.44 8.45
N ASN A 183 6.38 -5.27 8.55
CA ASN A 183 5.22 -5.11 9.42
C ASN A 183 4.42 -3.83 9.14
N GLY A 184 4.36 -3.48 7.88
CA GLY A 184 3.63 -2.32 7.42
C GLY A 184 2.10 -2.49 7.47
N ARG A 185 1.38 -1.49 7.02
CA ARG A 185 -0.08 -1.45 7.07
C ARG A 185 -0.71 -2.29 5.97
N LEU A 186 -1.69 -3.11 6.33
CA LEU A 186 -2.53 -3.83 5.37
C LEU A 186 -3.52 -2.86 4.71
N LEU A 187 -3.36 -2.61 3.42
CA LEU A 187 -4.24 -1.72 2.63
C LEU A 187 -5.42 -2.47 2.04
N GLN A 188 -5.17 -3.66 1.50
CA GLN A 188 -6.21 -4.53 0.97
C GLN A 188 -6.19 -5.86 1.70
N ARG A 189 -7.31 -6.20 2.35
CA ARG A 189 -7.50 -7.50 2.98
C ARG A 189 -7.61 -8.59 1.93
N LYS A 190 -7.50 -9.84 2.39
CA LYS A 190 -7.61 -11.03 1.55
C LYS A 190 -8.81 -11.00 0.64
N THR A 191 -8.54 -11.10 -0.64
CA THR A 191 -9.54 -11.42 -1.66
C THR A 191 -9.20 -12.78 -2.27
N GLY A 192 -10.21 -13.56 -2.63
CA GLY A 192 -10.00 -14.91 -3.17
C GLY A 192 -10.85 -15.13 -4.41
N GLU A 193 -10.21 -15.58 -5.49
CA GLU A 193 -10.89 -15.88 -6.74
C GLU A 193 -10.15 -16.98 -7.51
N ASN A 194 -10.91 -17.89 -8.09
CA ASN A 194 -10.37 -18.96 -8.95
C ASN A 194 -9.20 -19.75 -8.35
N GLY A 195 -9.16 -19.90 -7.01
CA GLY A 195 -8.10 -20.62 -6.32
C GLY A 195 -6.82 -19.83 -6.10
N VAL A 196 -6.84 -18.51 -6.32
CA VAL A 196 -5.79 -17.55 -5.95
C VAL A 196 -6.33 -16.64 -4.86
N THR A 197 -5.51 -16.31 -3.88
CA THR A 197 -5.79 -15.31 -2.85
C THR A 197 -4.73 -14.22 -2.89
N THR A 198 -5.15 -12.98 -2.76
CA THR A 198 -4.27 -11.80 -2.78
C THR A 198 -4.58 -10.88 -1.60
N ALA A 199 -3.57 -10.17 -1.15
CA ALA A 199 -3.67 -9.08 -0.18
C ALA A 199 -2.57 -8.05 -0.49
N VAL A 200 -2.74 -6.81 -0.07
CA VAL A 200 -1.73 -5.76 -0.27
C VAL A 200 -1.41 -5.09 1.05
N ALA A 201 -0.13 -4.96 1.34
CA ALA A 201 0.38 -4.17 2.46
C ALA A 201 1.36 -3.11 1.95
N ALA A 202 1.42 -1.99 2.66
CA ALA A 202 2.38 -0.92 2.39
C ALA A 202 3.39 -0.84 3.52
N ARG A 203 4.67 -0.76 3.18
CA ARG A 203 5.68 -0.39 4.17
C ARG A 203 5.55 1.08 4.54
N GLU A 204 5.98 1.44 5.72
CA GLU A 204 6.15 2.83 6.10
C GLU A 204 7.21 3.49 5.20
N TRP A 205 6.92 4.66 4.69
CA TRP A 205 7.85 5.44 3.87
C TRP A 205 7.77 6.93 4.22
N ARG A 206 8.85 7.65 3.97
CA ARG A 206 8.96 9.06 4.31
C ARG A 206 9.57 9.83 3.15
N ILE A 207 9.11 11.06 2.95
CA ILE A 207 9.74 12.01 2.04
C ILE A 207 10.56 12.98 2.88
N HIS A 208 11.80 13.17 2.48
CA HIS A 208 12.68 14.21 3.01
C HIS A 208 12.80 15.31 1.97
N PHE A 209 12.63 16.55 2.41
CA PHE A 209 12.86 17.73 1.60
C PHE A 209 14.14 18.39 2.11
N GLU A 210 15.12 18.54 1.25
CA GLU A 210 16.38 19.25 1.52
C GLU A 210 16.30 20.70 1.01
#